data_74f34dfc0799e601b8b11b64b9caf8e8
#
_entry.id   74f34dfc0799e601b8b11b64b9caf8e8
#
_cell.length_a   1.000
_cell.length_b   1.000
_cell.length_c   1.000
_cell.angle_alpha   90.00
_cell.angle_beta   90.00
_cell.angle_gamma   90.00
#
_symmetry.space_group_name_H-M   'P 1'
#
loop_
_entity.id
_entity.type
_entity.pdbx_description
1 polymer ?
#
loop_
_entity_poly.entity_id
_entity_poly.type
_entity_poly.pdbx_seq_one_letter_code
_entity_poly.pdbx_strand_id
1 'polypeptide(L)'
;MKRFWMMFVLLGGLFMNGLSAQERLPEYLQAEKFTSDKLRTMLFSTTVDPHWFQQGNSFWYTYKTSEGTFWYVVNPNTRSKTLLFNREEMAAQLTEIVKDPFEARQLPISNLKAKEDGRTFTFEVTSTKDKVEKKDDAGKKGKTKKEVFYFSYDYPTRKLTHLKDKEEEPKRLAWGSVSPDKKTVVYAKDLNLYRMSFEDYEKARKDEKDSTIVEIQLTIDGMEDFGYGIPYSMLNTDTL
;
A
#
# COMPACT_ATOMS: atom_id res chain seq x y z
N MET A 1 52.80 -67.96 -27.87
CA MET A 1 52.92 -66.50 -28.04
C MET A 1 51.68 -65.77 -28.61
N LYS A 2 50.76 -66.42 -29.32
CA LYS A 2 49.55 -65.78 -29.87
C LYS A 2 48.40 -65.47 -28.87
N ARG A 3 48.37 -66.16 -27.74
CA ARG A 3 47.32 -65.98 -26.72
C ARG A 3 47.56 -64.76 -25.79
N PHE A 4 48.79 -64.34 -25.68
CA PHE A 4 49.13 -63.18 -24.78
C PHE A 4 48.85 -61.84 -25.42
N TRP A 5 48.86 -61.76 -26.76
CA TRP A 5 48.59 -60.52 -27.49
C TRP A 5 47.10 -60.18 -27.57
N MET A 6 46.28 -61.22 -27.53
CA MET A 6 44.81 -61.04 -27.59
C MET A 6 44.23 -60.47 -26.25
N MET A 7 44.96 -60.73 -25.13
CA MET A 7 44.58 -60.26 -23.83
C MET A 7 44.94 -58.77 -23.62
N PHE A 8 45.97 -58.27 -24.28
CA PHE A 8 46.38 -56.86 -24.21
C PHE A 8 45.47 -55.92 -25.05
N VAL A 9 44.89 -56.44 -26.12
CA VAL A 9 43.91 -55.65 -26.96
C VAL A 9 42.58 -55.57 -26.22
N LEU A 10 42.19 -56.59 -25.46
CA LEU A 10 40.93 -56.53 -24.68
C LEU A 10 41.05 -55.62 -23.44
N LEU A 11 42.24 -55.44 -22.85
CA LEU A 11 42.46 -54.52 -21.73
C LEU A 11 42.54 -53.07 -22.20
N GLY A 12 43.05 -52.81 -23.44
CA GLY A 12 43.10 -51.46 -23.99
C GLY A 12 41.75 -50.89 -24.40
N GLY A 13 40.76 -51.74 -24.72
CA GLY A 13 39.41 -51.33 -25.11
C GLY A 13 38.53 -50.89 -23.96
N LEU A 14 38.86 -51.25 -22.73
CA LEU A 14 38.06 -50.91 -21.54
C LEU A 14 38.37 -49.52 -20.91
N PHE A 15 39.49 -48.90 -21.37
CA PHE A 15 39.86 -47.55 -20.85
C PHE A 15 39.48 -46.39 -21.72
N MET A 16 38.77 -46.59 -22.80
CA MET A 16 38.26 -45.52 -23.70
C MET A 16 36.79 -45.19 -23.55
N ASN A 17 36.17 -45.55 -22.41
CA ASN A 17 34.94 -44.92 -22.02
C ASN A 17 35.32 -43.53 -21.46
N GLY A 18 35.46 -42.59 -22.40
CA GLY A 18 35.80 -41.21 -22.12
C GLY A 18 34.90 -40.65 -21.03
N LEU A 19 35.55 -40.15 -20.03
CA LEU A 19 35.02 -39.10 -19.20
C LEU A 19 34.58 -37.94 -20.08
N SER A 20 33.42 -38.03 -20.71
CA SER A 20 32.71 -36.87 -21.17
C SER A 20 32.23 -36.15 -19.92
N ALA A 21 33.15 -35.48 -19.24
CA ALA A 21 32.78 -34.35 -18.41
C ALA A 21 32.15 -33.37 -19.40
N GLN A 22 30.83 -33.42 -19.53
CA GLN A 22 30.07 -32.33 -20.10
C GLN A 22 30.42 -31.10 -19.26
N GLU A 23 31.43 -30.33 -19.70
CA GLU A 23 31.54 -28.94 -19.32
C GLU A 23 30.20 -28.29 -19.75
N ARG A 24 29.24 -28.29 -18.83
CA ARG A 24 28.10 -27.39 -18.95
C ARG A 24 28.71 -25.99 -18.82
N LEU A 25 29.02 -25.40 -19.98
CA LEU A 25 29.27 -23.97 -20.03
C LEU A 25 28.14 -23.32 -19.24
N PRO A 26 28.45 -22.54 -18.20
CA PRO A 26 27.43 -21.87 -17.44
C PRO A 26 26.62 -21.03 -18.42
N GLU A 27 25.33 -21.33 -18.52
CA GLU A 27 24.44 -20.62 -19.43
C GLU A 27 24.18 -19.20 -18.89
N TYR A 28 25.23 -18.37 -18.92
CA TYR A 28 25.14 -16.96 -18.50
C TYR A 28 24.02 -16.20 -19.26
N LEU A 29 23.78 -16.57 -20.52
CA LEU A 29 22.70 -16.02 -21.33
C LEU A 29 21.30 -16.38 -20.78
N GLN A 30 21.17 -17.49 -20.07
CA GLN A 30 19.93 -17.80 -19.37
C GLN A 30 19.85 -17.05 -18.04
N ALA A 31 20.94 -16.91 -17.32
CA ALA A 31 20.98 -16.14 -16.09
C ALA A 31 20.65 -14.66 -16.31
N GLU A 32 21.05 -14.07 -17.44
CA GLU A 32 20.69 -12.70 -17.81
C GLU A 32 19.16 -12.50 -18.02
N LYS A 33 18.43 -13.58 -18.26
CA LYS A 33 16.96 -13.52 -18.35
C LYS A 33 16.31 -13.31 -16.98
N PHE A 34 17.04 -13.53 -15.90
CA PHE A 34 16.55 -13.46 -14.51
C PHE A 34 17.25 -12.36 -13.70
N THR A 35 17.63 -11.26 -14.36
CA THR A 35 18.11 -10.07 -13.66
C THR A 35 17.05 -9.52 -12.71
N SER A 36 17.47 -8.87 -11.63
CA SER A 36 16.55 -8.29 -10.63
C SER A 36 15.49 -7.38 -11.27
N ASP A 37 15.85 -6.63 -12.32
CA ASP A 37 14.92 -5.75 -13.02
C ASP A 37 13.88 -6.54 -13.82
N LYS A 38 14.29 -7.60 -14.51
CA LYS A 38 13.35 -8.50 -15.19
C LYS A 38 12.45 -9.23 -14.21
N LEU A 39 13.01 -9.75 -13.11
CA LEU A 39 12.21 -10.40 -12.08
C LEU A 39 11.15 -9.47 -11.52
N ARG A 40 11.44 -8.18 -11.29
CA ARG A 40 10.47 -7.19 -10.85
C ARG A 40 9.31 -6.99 -11.83
N THR A 41 9.54 -7.16 -13.13
CA THR A 41 8.49 -7.06 -14.15
C THR A 41 7.66 -8.35 -14.28
N MET A 42 8.18 -9.47 -13.80
CA MET A 42 7.54 -10.79 -13.86
C MET A 42 6.85 -11.17 -12.56
N LEU A 43 7.31 -10.60 -11.43
CA LEU A 43 6.74 -10.83 -10.11
C LEU A 43 5.72 -9.74 -9.81
N PHE A 44 4.50 -10.14 -9.66
CA PHE A 44 3.40 -9.29 -9.22
C PHE A 44 3.22 -9.39 -7.70
N SER A 45 2.04 -9.15 -7.18
CA SER A 45 1.77 -9.19 -5.74
C SER A 45 2.15 -10.54 -5.13
N THR A 46 3.26 -10.60 -4.39
CA THR A 46 3.72 -11.78 -3.65
C THR A 46 3.17 -11.83 -2.23
N THR A 47 2.65 -10.71 -1.75
CA THR A 47 2.05 -10.54 -0.43
C THR A 47 0.68 -9.88 -0.57
N VAL A 48 -0.16 -10.10 0.42
CA VAL A 48 -1.45 -9.41 0.57
C VAL A 48 -1.30 -8.39 1.70
N ASP A 49 -1.64 -7.14 1.41
CA ASP A 49 -1.74 -6.07 2.41
C ASP A 49 -3.23 -5.83 2.72
N PRO A 50 -3.77 -6.38 3.82
CA PRO A 50 -5.18 -6.30 4.13
C PRO A 50 -5.52 -4.96 4.79
N HIS A 51 -6.49 -4.26 4.23
CA HIS A 51 -7.10 -3.07 4.81
C HIS A 51 -8.41 -3.46 5.48
N TRP A 52 -8.40 -3.55 6.79
CA TRP A 52 -9.57 -3.96 7.56
C TRP A 52 -10.63 -2.87 7.60
N PHE A 53 -11.91 -3.26 7.46
CA PHE A 53 -13.01 -2.35 7.75
C PHE A 53 -13.09 -2.10 9.25
N GLN A 54 -13.49 -0.90 9.64
CA GLN A 54 -13.62 -0.54 11.05
C GLN A 54 -14.69 -1.36 11.78
N GLN A 55 -15.70 -1.80 11.05
CA GLN A 55 -16.78 -2.63 11.58
C GLN A 55 -16.73 -4.02 10.96
N GLY A 56 -16.72 -5.05 11.82
CA GLY A 56 -16.70 -6.45 11.40
C GLY A 56 -15.31 -7.00 11.11
N ASN A 57 -15.28 -8.23 10.61
CA ASN A 57 -14.06 -9.00 10.35
C ASN A 57 -13.71 -9.04 8.85
N SER A 58 -14.25 -8.15 8.06
CA SER A 58 -13.99 -8.09 6.62
C SER A 58 -12.84 -7.16 6.30
N PHE A 59 -12.16 -7.40 5.20
CA PHE A 59 -11.07 -6.55 4.71
C PHE A 59 -11.11 -6.48 3.18
N TRP A 60 -10.44 -5.49 2.65
CA TRP A 60 -10.18 -5.39 1.21
C TRP A 60 -8.67 -5.32 0.97
N TYR A 61 -8.26 -5.65 -0.24
CA TYR A 61 -6.87 -5.57 -0.65
C TYR A 61 -6.73 -5.41 -2.16
N THR A 62 -5.58 -4.89 -2.56
CA THR A 62 -5.19 -4.75 -3.97
C THR A 62 -4.27 -5.90 -4.37
N TYR A 63 -4.51 -6.47 -5.53
CA TYR A 63 -3.70 -7.56 -6.07
C TYR A 63 -3.35 -7.31 -7.53
N LYS A 64 -2.06 -7.28 -7.84
CA LYS A 64 -1.55 -7.11 -9.19
C LYS A 64 -1.25 -8.45 -9.82
N THR A 65 -1.57 -8.59 -11.10
CA THR A 65 -1.26 -9.75 -11.94
C THR A 65 -0.80 -9.29 -13.33
N SER A 66 -0.42 -10.23 -14.20
CA SER A 66 -0.15 -9.92 -15.61
C SER A 66 -1.36 -9.35 -16.36
N GLU A 67 -2.57 -9.59 -15.85
CA GLU A 67 -3.84 -9.10 -16.42
C GLU A 67 -4.24 -7.72 -15.88
N GLY A 68 -3.43 -7.14 -15.00
CA GLY A 68 -3.65 -5.84 -14.40
C GLY A 68 -3.90 -5.89 -12.90
N THR A 69 -4.46 -4.81 -12.37
CA THR A 69 -4.74 -4.65 -10.95
C THR A 69 -6.19 -5.05 -10.63
N PHE A 70 -6.36 -5.79 -9.56
CA PHE A 70 -7.66 -6.20 -9.02
C PHE A 70 -7.81 -5.71 -7.59
N TRP A 71 -9.02 -5.43 -7.20
CA TRP A 71 -9.39 -5.06 -5.84
C TRP A 71 -10.43 -6.03 -5.33
N TYR A 72 -10.14 -6.66 -4.20
CA TYR A 72 -10.98 -7.69 -3.61
C TYR A 72 -11.52 -7.27 -2.26
N VAL A 73 -12.74 -7.68 -1.97
CA VAL A 73 -13.34 -7.64 -0.63
C VAL A 73 -13.44 -9.09 -0.14
N VAL A 74 -12.97 -9.33 1.08
CA VAL A 74 -12.99 -10.64 1.72
C VAL A 74 -13.79 -10.57 3.00
N ASN A 75 -14.70 -11.51 3.15
CA ASN A 75 -15.41 -11.73 4.40
C ASN A 75 -15.08 -13.13 4.93
N PRO A 76 -14.25 -13.24 5.98
CA PRO A 76 -13.85 -14.52 6.54
C PRO A 76 -15.02 -15.31 7.14
N ASN A 77 -16.02 -14.64 7.69
CA ASN A 77 -17.17 -15.29 8.32
C ASN A 77 -18.00 -16.09 7.30
N THR A 78 -18.19 -15.51 6.13
CA THR A 78 -18.91 -16.17 5.02
C THR A 78 -17.99 -16.90 4.07
N ARG A 79 -16.67 -16.87 4.30
CA ARG A 79 -15.63 -17.42 3.42
C ARG A 79 -15.78 -16.95 1.97
N SER A 80 -16.19 -15.69 1.79
CA SER A 80 -16.40 -15.10 0.47
C SER A 80 -15.27 -14.17 0.08
N LYS A 81 -14.90 -14.22 -1.20
CA LYS A 81 -13.98 -13.30 -1.85
C LYS A 81 -14.64 -12.80 -3.12
N THR A 82 -14.87 -11.51 -3.20
CA THR A 82 -15.55 -10.86 -4.32
C THR A 82 -14.72 -9.69 -4.85
N LEU A 83 -14.92 -9.34 -6.11
CA LEU A 83 -14.34 -8.12 -6.66
C LEU A 83 -15.03 -6.90 -6.03
N LEU A 84 -14.24 -5.90 -5.67
CA LEU A 84 -14.76 -4.62 -5.19
C LEU A 84 -15.60 -3.94 -6.25
N PHE A 85 -15.14 -3.98 -7.52
CA PHE A 85 -15.87 -3.49 -8.70
C PHE A 85 -15.46 -4.27 -9.95
N ASN A 86 -16.34 -4.25 -10.95
CA ASN A 86 -16.04 -4.73 -12.29
C ASN A 86 -15.14 -3.69 -13.00
N ARG A 87 -13.98 -4.09 -13.49
CA ARG A 87 -12.98 -3.18 -14.08
C ARG A 87 -13.45 -2.59 -15.41
N GLU A 88 -14.15 -3.38 -16.20
CA GLU A 88 -14.69 -2.98 -17.50
C GLU A 88 -15.78 -1.92 -17.33
N GLU A 89 -16.70 -2.14 -16.41
CA GLU A 89 -17.75 -1.18 -16.05
C GLU A 89 -17.16 0.09 -15.46
N MET A 90 -16.15 -0.05 -14.59
CA MET A 90 -15.46 1.09 -13.97
C MET A 90 -14.73 1.92 -15.03
N ALA A 91 -13.98 1.27 -15.94
CA ALA A 91 -13.29 1.95 -17.04
C ALA A 91 -14.28 2.75 -17.92
N ALA A 92 -15.43 2.16 -18.25
CA ALA A 92 -16.46 2.81 -19.05
C ALA A 92 -17.02 4.05 -18.34
N GLN A 93 -17.40 3.92 -17.07
CA GLN A 93 -17.95 5.02 -16.27
C GLN A 93 -16.93 6.15 -16.08
N LEU A 94 -15.67 5.82 -15.76
CA LEU A 94 -14.60 6.80 -15.63
C LEU A 94 -14.33 7.52 -16.95
N THR A 95 -14.29 6.79 -18.06
CA THR A 95 -14.11 7.37 -19.41
C THR A 95 -15.23 8.35 -19.75
N GLU A 96 -16.46 8.01 -19.41
CA GLU A 96 -17.62 8.86 -19.67
C GLU A 96 -17.56 10.15 -18.84
N ILE A 97 -17.19 10.07 -17.55
CA ILE A 97 -17.17 11.22 -16.64
C ILE A 97 -15.96 12.12 -16.91
N VAL A 98 -14.77 11.54 -17.01
CA VAL A 98 -13.51 12.28 -17.15
C VAL A 98 -13.27 12.74 -18.59
N LYS A 99 -13.96 12.13 -19.56
CA LYS A 99 -13.77 12.36 -21.00
C LYS A 99 -12.32 12.05 -21.45
N ASP A 100 -11.74 11.01 -20.83
CA ASP A 100 -10.42 10.49 -21.11
C ASP A 100 -10.49 8.96 -21.20
N PRO A 101 -9.94 8.30 -22.24
CA PRO A 101 -10.05 6.86 -22.39
C PRO A 101 -9.23 6.12 -21.33
N PHE A 102 -9.86 5.22 -20.59
CA PHE A 102 -9.21 4.36 -19.61
C PHE A 102 -9.33 2.90 -20.00
N GLU A 103 -8.22 2.17 -19.84
CA GLU A 103 -8.21 0.73 -20.05
C GLU A 103 -8.53 -0.02 -18.76
N ALA A 104 -9.40 -1.04 -18.84
CA ALA A 104 -9.81 -1.86 -17.71
C ALA A 104 -8.64 -2.58 -17.02
N ARG A 105 -7.58 -2.90 -17.76
CA ARG A 105 -6.37 -3.56 -17.21
C ARG A 105 -5.52 -2.62 -16.37
N GLN A 106 -5.52 -1.33 -16.68
CA GLN A 106 -4.64 -0.33 -16.08
C GLN A 106 -5.43 0.90 -15.61
N LEU A 107 -6.44 0.66 -14.78
CA LEU A 107 -7.19 1.76 -14.18
C LEU A 107 -6.25 2.62 -13.32
N PRO A 108 -6.17 3.93 -13.57
CA PRO A 108 -5.28 4.84 -12.82
C PRO A 108 -5.89 5.23 -11.46
N ILE A 109 -6.37 4.23 -10.73
CA ILE A 109 -6.95 4.39 -9.40
C ILE A 109 -5.80 4.49 -8.38
N SER A 110 -5.80 5.54 -7.60
CA SER A 110 -4.87 5.79 -6.52
C SER A 110 -5.60 6.24 -5.26
N ASN A 111 -4.95 6.19 -4.12
CA ASN A 111 -5.49 6.63 -2.83
C ASN A 111 -6.86 6.03 -2.49
N LEU A 112 -7.07 4.75 -2.87
CA LEU A 112 -8.30 4.03 -2.55
C LEU A 112 -8.41 3.84 -1.04
N LYS A 113 -9.52 4.28 -0.45
CA LYS A 113 -9.82 4.18 0.97
C LYS A 113 -11.26 3.78 1.19
N ALA A 114 -11.49 2.92 2.17
CA ALA A 114 -12.84 2.63 2.64
C ALA A 114 -13.24 3.67 3.69
N LYS A 115 -14.47 4.16 3.60
CA LYS A 115 -15.07 4.98 4.67
C LYS A 115 -15.44 4.12 5.89
N GLU A 116 -15.71 4.78 7.00
CA GLU A 116 -16.09 4.13 8.26
C GLU A 116 -17.36 3.29 8.17
N ASP A 117 -18.23 3.57 7.20
CA ASP A 117 -19.45 2.83 6.92
C ASP A 117 -19.20 1.41 6.37
N GLY A 118 -17.95 1.09 6.00
CA GLY A 118 -17.56 -0.18 5.40
C GLY A 118 -18.22 -0.49 4.05
N ARG A 119 -18.86 0.51 3.43
CA ARG A 119 -19.62 0.39 2.17
C ARG A 119 -19.11 1.30 1.08
N THR A 120 -18.72 2.50 1.47
CA THR A 120 -18.29 3.55 0.54
C THR A 120 -16.79 3.59 0.44
N PHE A 121 -16.31 3.66 -0.79
CA PHE A 121 -14.89 3.82 -1.11
C PHE A 121 -14.65 5.16 -1.77
N THR A 122 -13.59 5.84 -1.39
CA THR A 122 -13.12 7.04 -2.07
C THR A 122 -11.78 6.77 -2.74
N PHE A 123 -11.55 7.36 -3.90
CA PHE A 123 -10.30 7.22 -4.63
C PHE A 123 -10.05 8.38 -5.59
N GLU A 124 -8.84 8.45 -6.06
CA GLU A 124 -8.37 9.43 -7.03
C GLU A 124 -8.10 8.74 -8.36
N VAL A 125 -8.43 9.45 -9.45
CA VAL A 125 -8.14 9.03 -10.82
C VAL A 125 -7.31 10.11 -11.50
N THR A 126 -6.13 9.76 -11.98
CA THR A 126 -5.26 10.68 -12.71
C THR A 126 -5.54 10.58 -14.20
N SER A 127 -5.92 11.71 -14.82
CA SER A 127 -6.10 11.80 -16.27
C SER A 127 -4.77 11.68 -17.01
N THR A 128 -4.81 11.20 -18.24
CA THR A 128 -3.67 11.25 -19.16
C THR A 128 -3.41 12.65 -19.69
N LYS A 129 -4.42 13.53 -19.61
CA LYS A 129 -4.36 14.91 -20.08
C LYS A 129 -3.62 15.79 -19.09
N ASP A 130 -2.78 16.67 -19.63
CA ASP A 130 -2.07 17.65 -18.84
C ASP A 130 -2.99 18.82 -18.48
N LYS A 131 -3.01 19.21 -17.21
CA LYS A 131 -3.65 20.44 -16.77
C LYS A 131 -2.79 21.63 -17.20
N VAL A 132 -3.30 22.45 -18.09
CA VAL A 132 -2.64 23.70 -18.47
C VAL A 132 -2.82 24.69 -17.31
N GLU A 133 -1.81 24.82 -16.46
CA GLU A 133 -1.79 25.91 -15.48
C GLU A 133 -1.69 27.24 -16.22
N LYS A 134 -2.58 28.17 -15.87
CA LYS A 134 -2.48 29.56 -16.35
C LYS A 134 -1.11 30.09 -15.95
N LYS A 135 -0.41 30.68 -16.90
CA LYS A 135 0.90 31.31 -16.68
C LYS A 135 0.79 32.30 -15.49
N ASP A 136 1.60 32.07 -14.48
CA ASP A 136 1.85 33.10 -13.49
C ASP A 136 2.60 34.25 -14.19
N ASP A 137 2.31 35.51 -13.82
CA ASP A 137 2.87 36.73 -14.41
C ASP A 137 4.42 36.83 -14.41
N ALA A 138 5.11 35.79 -13.88
CA ALA A 138 6.57 35.77 -13.78
C ALA A 138 7.28 34.91 -14.88
N GLY A 139 6.59 34.43 -15.90
CA GLY A 139 7.22 33.81 -17.09
C GLY A 139 7.94 32.48 -16.87
N LYS A 140 7.85 31.85 -15.70
CA LYS A 140 8.42 30.54 -15.45
C LYS A 140 7.47 29.47 -15.99
N LYS A 141 7.99 28.58 -16.87
CA LYS A 141 7.26 27.38 -17.32
C LYS A 141 6.83 26.57 -16.11
N GLY A 142 5.53 26.59 -15.80
CA GLY A 142 4.94 25.73 -14.76
C GLY A 142 5.19 24.27 -15.10
N LYS A 143 5.47 23.45 -14.10
CA LYS A 143 5.52 21.99 -14.25
C LYS A 143 4.14 21.53 -14.71
N THR A 144 4.05 20.84 -15.82
CA THR A 144 2.84 20.18 -16.29
C THR A 144 2.37 19.19 -15.22
N LYS A 145 1.24 19.46 -14.57
CA LYS A 145 0.58 18.56 -13.64
C LYS A 145 -0.58 17.88 -14.36
N LYS A 146 -0.72 16.59 -14.17
CA LYS A 146 -1.88 15.85 -14.64
C LYS A 146 -3.11 16.24 -13.82
N GLU A 147 -4.27 16.24 -14.47
CA GLU A 147 -5.54 16.50 -13.79
C GLU A 147 -5.92 15.28 -12.95
N VAL A 148 -6.35 15.54 -11.72
CA VAL A 148 -6.78 14.49 -10.77
C VAL A 148 -8.25 14.69 -10.47
N PHE A 149 -9.01 13.63 -10.60
CA PHE A 149 -10.45 13.57 -10.32
C PHE A 149 -10.70 12.73 -9.07
N TYR A 150 -11.70 13.13 -8.28
CA TYR A 150 -12.06 12.47 -7.04
C TYR A 150 -13.38 11.74 -7.18
N PHE A 151 -13.44 10.52 -6.69
CA PHE A 151 -14.62 9.68 -6.82
C PHE A 151 -15.01 9.05 -5.49
N SER A 152 -16.32 8.82 -5.35
CA SER A 152 -16.91 7.98 -4.32
C SER A 152 -17.64 6.83 -4.98
N TYR A 153 -17.42 5.61 -4.49
CA TYR A 153 -18.03 4.38 -4.99
C TYR A 153 -18.76 3.66 -3.86
N ASP A 154 -20.05 3.46 -4.00
CA ASP A 154 -20.85 2.64 -3.09
C ASP A 154 -20.81 1.19 -3.54
N TYR A 155 -20.13 0.33 -2.75
CA TYR A 155 -19.88 -1.06 -3.11
C TYR A 155 -21.17 -1.90 -3.26
N PRO A 156 -22.19 -1.82 -2.35
CA PRO A 156 -23.42 -2.59 -2.49
C PRO A 156 -24.27 -2.21 -3.69
N THR A 157 -24.38 -0.93 -3.99
CA THR A 157 -25.21 -0.43 -5.12
C THR A 157 -24.42 -0.30 -6.42
N ARG A 158 -23.09 -0.47 -6.37
CA ARG A 158 -22.17 -0.30 -7.51
C ARG A 158 -22.23 1.07 -8.16
N LYS A 159 -22.61 2.08 -7.40
CA LYS A 159 -22.79 3.45 -7.89
C LYS A 159 -21.49 4.24 -7.76
N LEU A 160 -21.01 4.76 -8.88
CA LEU A 160 -19.91 5.71 -8.94
C LEU A 160 -20.45 7.15 -8.91
N THR A 161 -19.83 8.00 -8.11
CA THR A 161 -20.18 9.43 -8.00
C THR A 161 -18.90 10.26 -8.12
N HIS A 162 -18.92 11.24 -9.01
CA HIS A 162 -17.82 12.20 -9.15
C HIS A 162 -17.93 13.26 -8.05
N LEU A 163 -16.85 13.49 -7.33
CA LEU A 163 -16.73 14.51 -6.29
C LEU A 163 -16.05 15.75 -6.89
N LYS A 164 -16.56 16.94 -6.58
CA LYS A 164 -15.98 18.20 -7.08
C LYS A 164 -14.57 18.44 -6.54
N ASP A 165 -14.37 18.11 -5.26
CA ASP A 165 -13.14 18.34 -4.54
C ASP A 165 -12.74 17.08 -3.79
N LYS A 166 -11.46 17.03 -3.38
CA LYS A 166 -10.96 15.99 -2.49
C LYS A 166 -11.74 16.08 -1.17
N GLU A 167 -12.31 14.97 -0.77
CA GLU A 167 -12.93 14.88 0.56
C GLU A 167 -11.80 15.01 1.60
N GLU A 168 -11.81 16.10 2.34
CA GLU A 168 -10.83 16.32 3.40
C GLU A 168 -11.10 15.33 4.53
N GLU A 169 -10.16 14.42 4.73
CA GLU A 169 -10.20 13.62 5.96
C GLU A 169 -9.98 14.56 7.14
N PRO A 170 -10.80 14.42 8.17
CA PRO A 170 -10.58 15.20 9.37
C PRO A 170 -9.14 14.98 9.85
N LYS A 171 -8.39 16.07 10.01
CA LYS A 171 -6.97 16.06 10.39
C LYS A 171 -6.82 15.25 11.67
N ARG A 172 -6.14 14.12 11.59
CA ARG A 172 -5.80 13.33 12.78
C ARG A 172 -4.60 13.98 13.46
N LEU A 173 -4.76 14.38 14.70
CA LEU A 173 -3.63 14.90 15.46
C LEU A 173 -2.69 13.73 15.79
N ALA A 174 -1.43 13.85 15.38
CA ALA A 174 -0.45 12.76 15.48
C ALA A 174 -0.16 12.33 16.93
N TRP A 175 -0.37 13.22 17.86
CA TRP A 175 -0.13 12.98 19.28
C TRP A 175 -1.25 12.21 19.98
N GLY A 176 -2.45 12.09 19.38
CA GLY A 176 -3.62 11.46 20.02
C GLY A 176 -3.81 10.01 19.60
N SER A 177 -3.87 9.09 20.58
CA SER A 177 -4.27 7.71 20.38
C SER A 177 -5.74 7.53 20.74
N VAL A 178 -6.58 7.34 19.72
CA VAL A 178 -8.04 7.19 19.87
C VAL A 178 -8.38 5.75 20.19
N SER A 179 -9.22 5.54 21.21
CA SER A 179 -9.74 4.21 21.57
C SER A 179 -10.60 3.62 20.43
N PRO A 180 -10.67 2.28 20.27
CA PRO A 180 -11.46 1.64 19.23
C PRO A 180 -12.94 1.99 19.26
N ASP A 181 -13.50 2.25 20.44
CA ASP A 181 -14.89 2.66 20.65
C ASP A 181 -15.14 4.17 20.44
N LYS A 182 -14.08 4.92 20.08
CA LYS A 182 -14.11 6.37 19.87
C LYS A 182 -14.70 7.18 21.03
N LYS A 183 -14.49 6.74 22.29
CA LYS A 183 -14.95 7.50 23.44
C LYS A 183 -13.84 8.26 24.11
N THR A 184 -12.62 7.73 24.06
CA THR A 184 -11.48 8.25 24.81
C THR A 184 -10.28 8.41 23.90
N VAL A 185 -9.51 9.45 24.12
CA VAL A 185 -8.22 9.69 23.48
C VAL A 185 -7.17 9.81 24.57
N VAL A 186 -6.08 9.06 24.42
CA VAL A 186 -4.91 9.09 25.29
C VAL A 186 -3.74 9.69 24.56
N TYR A 187 -2.95 10.52 25.24
CA TYR A 187 -1.78 11.18 24.66
C TYR A 187 -0.76 11.50 25.75
N ALA A 188 0.47 11.77 25.31
CA ALA A 188 1.54 12.21 26.19
C ALA A 188 1.70 13.74 26.11
N LYS A 189 1.85 14.36 27.27
CA LYS A 189 2.11 15.80 27.45
C LYS A 189 2.96 15.98 28.71
N ASP A 190 3.97 16.82 28.63
CA ASP A 190 4.84 17.13 29.78
C ASP A 190 5.36 15.88 30.51
N LEU A 191 5.88 14.91 29.73
CA LEU A 191 6.40 13.63 30.20
C LEU A 191 5.38 12.69 30.84
N ASN A 192 4.11 13.07 30.92
CA ASN A 192 3.03 12.30 31.54
C ASN A 192 1.95 11.92 30.54
N LEU A 193 1.12 10.94 30.89
CA LEU A 193 -0.06 10.55 30.12
C LEU A 193 -1.28 11.34 30.56
N TYR A 194 -2.04 11.74 29.57
CA TYR A 194 -3.31 12.42 29.71
C TYR A 194 -4.39 11.69 28.91
N ARG A 195 -5.63 11.90 29.28
CA ARG A 195 -6.79 11.50 28.48
C ARG A 195 -7.76 12.65 28.33
N MET A 196 -8.50 12.62 27.23
CA MET A 196 -9.67 13.48 26.99
C MET A 196 -10.80 12.66 26.38
N SER A 197 -11.99 13.24 26.34
CA SER A 197 -13.10 12.67 25.60
C SER A 197 -12.85 12.79 24.09
N PHE A 198 -13.48 11.92 23.29
CA PHE A 198 -13.40 12.05 21.83
C PHE A 198 -14.03 13.37 21.35
N GLU A 199 -15.05 13.89 22.06
CA GLU A 199 -15.66 15.17 21.76
C GLU A 199 -14.66 16.34 21.94
N ASP A 200 -13.90 16.32 23.02
CA ASP A 200 -12.86 17.33 23.25
C ASP A 200 -11.69 17.19 22.26
N TYR A 201 -11.36 15.98 21.85
CA TYR A 201 -10.40 15.75 20.77
C TYR A 201 -10.88 16.34 19.44
N GLU A 202 -12.17 16.25 19.12
CA GLU A 202 -12.74 16.90 17.94
C GLU A 202 -12.70 18.44 18.03
N LYS A 203 -12.79 19.01 19.24
CA LYS A 203 -12.54 20.44 19.44
C LYS A 203 -11.06 20.79 19.23
N ALA A 204 -10.15 20.00 19.82
CA ALA A 204 -8.70 20.17 19.64
C ALA A 204 -8.26 20.07 18.19
N ARG A 205 -8.91 19.27 17.36
CA ARG A 205 -8.66 19.17 15.91
C ARG A 205 -8.99 20.47 15.17
N LYS A 206 -9.95 21.22 15.67
CA LYS A 206 -10.35 22.53 15.10
C LYS A 206 -9.48 23.65 15.66
N ASP A 207 -9.30 23.65 16.96
CA ASP A 207 -8.46 24.62 17.67
C ASP A 207 -7.82 23.95 18.89
N GLU A 208 -6.51 23.70 18.84
CA GLU A 208 -5.75 23.07 19.93
C GLU A 208 -5.71 23.94 21.21
N LYS A 209 -6.04 25.21 21.10
CA LYS A 209 -6.04 26.18 22.22
C LYS A 209 -7.43 26.45 22.77
N ASP A 210 -8.44 25.69 22.37
CA ASP A 210 -9.80 25.84 22.88
C ASP A 210 -9.82 25.58 24.39
N SER A 211 -10.15 26.61 25.17
CA SER A 211 -10.18 26.56 26.62
C SER A 211 -11.30 25.69 27.20
N THR A 212 -12.22 25.21 26.39
CA THR A 212 -13.30 24.29 26.78
C THR A 212 -12.89 22.83 26.78
N ILE A 213 -11.68 22.51 26.31
CA ILE A 213 -11.13 21.17 26.29
C ILE A 213 -10.81 20.70 27.72
N VAL A 214 -11.37 19.58 28.12
CA VAL A 214 -11.09 18.98 29.40
C VAL A 214 -10.05 17.87 29.29
N GLU A 215 -8.89 18.09 29.88
CA GLU A 215 -7.80 17.12 29.94
C GLU A 215 -7.76 16.50 31.37
N ILE A 216 -7.59 15.20 31.43
CA ILE A 216 -7.44 14.47 32.70
C ILE A 216 -6.06 13.83 32.71
N GLN A 217 -5.23 14.22 33.67
CA GLN A 217 -3.92 13.62 33.87
C GLN A 217 -4.04 12.21 34.46
N LEU A 218 -3.34 11.25 33.85
CA LEU A 218 -3.35 9.84 34.27
C LEU A 218 -2.12 9.46 35.08
N THR A 219 -0.96 10.05 34.79
CA THR A 219 0.30 9.78 35.49
C THR A 219 0.92 11.08 35.98
N ILE A 220 1.69 11.02 37.09
CA ILE A 220 2.35 12.17 37.70
C ILE A 220 3.85 11.94 37.93
N ASP A 221 4.36 10.79 37.51
CA ASP A 221 5.68 10.29 37.84
C ASP A 221 6.64 10.37 36.63
N GLY A 222 6.22 11.00 35.52
CA GLY A 222 7.05 11.25 34.36
C GLY A 222 8.20 12.21 34.71
N MET A 223 9.43 11.84 34.34
CA MET A 223 10.63 12.63 34.49
C MET A 223 11.48 12.55 33.24
N GLU A 224 12.54 13.38 33.14
CA GLU A 224 13.32 13.55 31.91
C GLU A 224 13.93 12.23 31.40
N ASP A 225 14.39 11.37 32.31
CA ASP A 225 14.96 10.07 31.97
C ASP A 225 13.91 8.94 31.90
N PHE A 226 12.70 9.20 32.31
CA PHE A 226 11.60 8.25 32.36
C PHE A 226 10.25 8.92 32.05
N GLY A 227 10.11 9.37 30.80
CA GLY A 227 8.91 10.04 30.31
C GLY A 227 7.98 9.12 29.54
N TYR A 228 6.69 9.30 29.73
CA TYR A 228 5.68 8.62 28.91
C TYR A 228 5.62 9.22 27.51
N GLY A 229 5.50 8.37 26.50
CA GLY A 229 5.32 8.81 25.10
C GLY A 229 6.56 9.38 24.41
N ILE A 230 7.73 9.31 25.03
CA ILE A 230 9.00 9.66 24.41
C ILE A 230 9.51 8.44 23.64
N PRO A 231 9.80 8.54 22.33
CA PRO A 231 10.46 7.47 21.60
C PRO A 231 11.82 7.16 22.26
N TYR A 232 12.15 5.88 22.40
CA TYR A 232 13.44 5.43 22.95
C TYR A 232 14.66 6.08 22.28
N SER A 233 14.56 6.40 20.99
CA SER A 233 15.58 7.12 20.24
C SER A 233 15.83 8.58 20.66
N MET A 234 14.95 9.14 21.49
CA MET A 234 15.09 10.50 22.03
C MET A 234 15.50 10.51 23.51
N LEU A 235 15.56 9.33 24.15
CA LEU A 235 16.14 9.20 25.48
C LEU A 235 17.67 9.36 25.34
N ASN A 236 18.21 10.30 26.08
CA ASN A 236 19.65 10.56 26.10
C ASN A 236 20.33 9.38 26.83
N THR A 237 20.89 8.43 26.03
CA THR A 237 21.58 7.24 26.56
C THR A 237 22.99 7.53 27.06
N ASP A 238 23.43 8.79 27.04
CA ASP A 238 24.79 9.18 27.42
C ASP A 238 25.00 9.38 28.94
N THR A 239 23.97 9.08 29.75
CA THR A 239 24.01 9.25 31.23
C THR A 239 23.84 7.94 32.01
N LEU A 240 24.05 6.77 31.38
CA LEU A 240 24.09 5.48 32.09
C LEU A 240 25.50 4.92 32.18
#